data_22dc13c9f5d4cb8b20364813fd709d96
#
_entry.id   22dc13c9f5d4cb8b20364813fd709d96
#
_cell.length_a   1.000
_cell.length_b   1.000
_cell.length_c   1.000
_cell.angle_alpha   90.00
_cell.angle_beta   90.00
_cell.angle_gamma   90.00
#
_symmetry.space_group_name_H-M   'P 1'
#
loop_
_entity.id
_entity.type
_entity.pdbx_description
1 polymer ?
#
loop_
_entity_poly.entity_id
_entity_poly.type
_entity_poly.pdbx_seq_one_letter_code
_entity_poly.pdbx_strand_id
1 'polypeptide(L)'
;MSGTLCASEAVPFSDNKRKHELYDLKINESEAAVVKLIFDKYTNEGYGTWRIANFLNDNRYRTRSGKRWHQASIRGILSNLTYTGVLRSGDARSPLLPELQIINPEQFKTASDIFKSRAKKHSENPTVPLNTRGKSLLAGNVFCGHCGARLTLTTNGRYRKRKDGSIDKSPRIRYVCYGKTRKQTDCNGQTGYTMHKLDGIVEQVIKNIFAAMKGIPKSKIVSARYKKEVTDKKCRLADTEKEYNKALQKLNLLKAEVIKCLQGESTFSKDILSELINDIEKNCSALAKLLEKIETELKQSEDLQVELCRSYDEIISWADLYDSASIEAKKMIVNSMIKRIDVFRGYKLKIEFNFDIKQFFLGIDREITFDMTA
;
A
#
# COMPACT_ATOMS: atom_id res chain seq x y z
N MET A 1 9.83 14.51 26.47
CA MET A 1 10.79 14.10 25.43
C MET A 1 11.03 12.60 25.57
N SER A 2 10.44 11.82 24.70
CA SER A 2 10.54 10.36 24.69
C SER A 2 11.52 9.96 23.58
N GLY A 3 12.81 10.09 23.87
CA GLY A 3 13.82 9.76 22.87
C GLY A 3 14.38 8.37 23.11
N THR A 4 14.16 7.47 22.17
CA THR A 4 14.92 6.22 22.02
C THR A 4 16.36 6.52 21.55
N LEU A 5 16.65 7.79 21.24
CA LEU A 5 17.97 8.30 20.96
C LEU A 5 18.57 8.84 22.25
N CYS A 6 19.66 8.25 22.70
CA CYS A 6 20.43 8.76 23.82
C CYS A 6 21.32 9.92 23.37
N ALA A 7 21.33 10.99 24.14
CA ALA A 7 22.43 11.93 24.13
C ALA A 7 23.66 11.22 24.73
N SER A 8 24.68 10.92 23.93
CA SER A 8 25.78 10.09 24.40
C SER A 8 27.03 10.84 24.77
N GLU A 9 27.22 12.10 24.33
CA GLU A 9 28.33 12.96 24.77
C GLU A 9 27.96 14.43 24.58
N ALA A 10 28.19 15.23 25.61
CA ALA A 10 28.12 16.69 25.53
C ALA A 10 29.33 17.21 24.77
N VAL A 11 29.12 17.76 23.58
CA VAL A 11 30.15 18.53 22.90
C VAL A 11 29.99 19.98 23.39
N PRO A 12 30.96 20.54 24.13
CA PRO A 12 30.86 21.93 24.61
C PRO A 12 31.01 22.88 23.42
N PHE A 13 29.89 23.42 22.97
CA PHE A 13 29.88 24.55 22.04
C PHE A 13 29.64 25.82 22.84
N SER A 14 30.65 26.68 22.93
CA SER A 14 30.52 27.97 23.58
C SER A 14 30.07 29.01 22.57
N ASP A 15 28.77 29.27 22.52
CA ASP A 15 28.26 30.52 21.99
C ASP A 15 28.05 31.50 23.17
N ASN A 16 28.68 32.70 23.05
CA ASN A 16 28.89 33.67 24.15
C ASN A 16 27.62 34.26 24.81
N LYS A 17 26.42 33.77 24.51
CA LYS A 17 25.16 34.31 25.06
C LYS A 17 24.27 33.36 25.84
N ARG A 18 24.38 32.05 25.67
CA ARG A 18 23.69 31.04 26.48
C ARG A 18 24.52 29.74 26.45
N LYS A 19 24.90 29.20 27.61
CA LYS A 19 25.49 27.86 27.71
C LYS A 19 24.44 26.81 27.39
N HIS A 20 24.28 26.49 26.12
CA HIS A 20 23.51 25.32 25.69
C HIS A 20 24.49 24.18 25.44
N GLU A 21 24.35 23.12 26.20
CA GLU A 21 25.05 21.87 25.92
C GLU A 21 24.36 21.23 24.68
N LEU A 22 25.12 21.03 23.62
CA LEU A 22 24.70 20.29 22.45
C LEU A 22 25.06 18.81 22.69
N TYR A 23 24.13 17.93 22.36
CA TYR A 23 24.31 16.50 22.53
C TYR A 23 24.22 15.80 21.17
N ASP A 24 25.19 14.96 20.88
CA ASP A 24 25.12 14.06 19.75
C ASP A 24 24.10 12.93 20.02
N LEU A 25 23.36 12.57 18.97
CA LEU A 25 22.38 11.49 19.04
C LEU A 25 23.03 10.19 18.58
N LYS A 26 22.95 9.15 19.42
CA LYS A 26 23.37 7.79 19.06
C LYS A 26 22.22 6.81 19.27
N ILE A 27 22.19 5.75 18.47
CA ILE A 27 21.22 4.67 18.63
C ILE A 27 21.60 3.84 19.86
N ASN A 28 20.61 3.62 20.75
CA ASN A 28 20.71 2.60 21.79
C ASN A 28 20.15 1.28 21.24
N GLU A 29 21.02 0.31 20.98
CA GLU A 29 20.65 -0.96 20.33
C GLU A 29 19.61 -1.75 21.08
N SER A 30 19.64 -1.76 22.41
CA SER A 30 18.66 -2.47 23.22
C SER A 30 17.26 -1.85 23.12
N GLU A 31 17.16 -0.54 23.09
CA GLU A 31 15.89 0.16 22.88
C GLU A 31 15.43 0.09 21.39
N ALA A 32 16.38 0.13 20.46
CA ALA A 32 16.12 -0.01 19.04
C ALA A 32 15.50 -1.37 18.69
N ALA A 33 15.96 -2.44 19.32
CA ALA A 33 15.37 -3.78 19.18
C ALA A 33 13.90 -3.79 19.58
N VAL A 34 13.53 -3.09 20.67
CA VAL A 34 12.13 -2.99 21.10
C VAL A 34 11.31 -2.15 20.12
N VAL A 35 11.87 -1.09 19.56
CA VAL A 35 11.20 -0.27 18.52
C VAL A 35 10.93 -1.11 17.28
N LYS A 36 11.92 -1.86 16.77
CA LYS A 36 11.77 -2.79 15.64
C LYS A 36 10.67 -3.81 15.91
N LEU A 37 10.65 -4.42 17.10
CA LEU A 37 9.62 -5.37 17.52
C LEU A 37 8.21 -4.73 17.54
N ILE A 38 8.08 -3.48 18.00
CA ILE A 38 6.79 -2.76 18.00
C ILE A 38 6.28 -2.55 16.58
N PHE A 39 7.16 -2.11 15.67
CA PHE A 39 6.79 -1.90 14.27
C PHE A 39 6.44 -3.21 13.58
N ASP A 40 7.21 -4.27 13.79
CA ASP A 40 6.95 -5.60 13.23
C ASP A 40 5.57 -6.13 13.65
N LYS A 41 5.28 -6.13 14.95
CA LYS A 41 3.97 -6.56 15.46
C LYS A 41 2.81 -5.69 14.96
N TYR A 42 3.07 -4.41 14.68
CA TYR A 42 2.03 -3.52 14.19
C TYR A 42 1.77 -3.70 12.70
N THR A 43 2.83 -3.82 11.87
CA THR A 43 2.74 -3.89 10.41
C THR A 43 2.51 -5.31 9.90
N ASN A 44 3.22 -6.30 10.43
CA ASN A 44 3.21 -7.68 9.94
C ASN A 44 2.18 -8.57 10.66
N GLU A 45 2.02 -8.40 11.97
CA GLU A 45 1.06 -9.19 12.76
C GLU A 45 -0.27 -8.47 13.01
N GLY A 46 -0.39 -7.20 12.61
CA GLY A 46 -1.62 -6.42 12.73
C GLY A 46 -2.08 -6.14 14.15
N TYR A 47 -1.18 -6.21 15.14
CA TYR A 47 -1.53 -5.93 16.52
C TYR A 47 -1.99 -4.48 16.70
N GLY A 48 -3.03 -4.26 17.53
CA GLY A 48 -3.40 -2.92 17.98
C GLY A 48 -2.44 -2.42 19.05
N THR A 49 -2.34 -1.11 19.23
CA THR A 49 -1.43 -0.46 20.19
C THR A 49 -1.60 -0.95 21.61
N TRP A 50 -2.82 -1.25 22.05
CA TRP A 50 -3.10 -1.84 23.36
C TRP A 50 -2.56 -3.27 23.48
N ARG A 51 -2.72 -4.10 22.44
CA ARG A 51 -2.23 -5.48 22.42
C ARG A 51 -0.70 -5.53 22.43
N ILE A 52 -0.04 -4.59 21.72
CA ILE A 52 1.43 -4.47 21.75
C ILE A 52 1.90 -4.09 23.15
N ALA A 53 1.25 -3.12 23.80
CA ALA A 53 1.61 -2.74 25.17
C ALA A 53 1.51 -3.90 26.17
N ASN A 54 0.42 -4.69 26.07
CA ASN A 54 0.27 -5.89 26.92
C ASN A 54 1.34 -6.94 26.60
N PHE A 55 1.57 -7.23 25.31
CA PHE A 55 2.61 -8.17 24.90
C PHE A 55 3.99 -7.82 25.49
N LEU A 56 4.38 -6.54 25.40
CA LEU A 56 5.65 -6.08 25.95
C LEU A 56 5.68 -6.23 27.49
N ASN A 57 4.58 -5.91 28.16
CA ASN A 57 4.49 -6.04 29.62
C ASN A 57 4.54 -7.51 30.10
N ASP A 58 3.86 -8.40 29.39
CA ASP A 58 3.81 -9.83 29.69
C ASP A 58 5.17 -10.50 29.48
N ASN A 59 5.92 -10.02 28.48
CA ASN A 59 7.30 -10.45 28.21
C ASN A 59 8.34 -9.63 29.01
N ARG A 60 7.92 -8.94 30.07
CA ARG A 60 8.78 -8.19 31.01
C ARG A 60 9.58 -7.03 30.41
N TYR A 61 9.27 -6.61 29.18
CA TYR A 61 9.85 -5.38 28.64
C TYR A 61 9.37 -4.18 29.46
N ARG A 62 10.27 -3.22 29.70
CA ARG A 62 9.96 -1.99 30.43
C ARG A 62 10.36 -0.78 29.59
N THR A 63 9.72 0.35 29.87
CA THR A 63 10.15 1.63 29.30
C THR A 63 11.51 2.05 29.89
N ARG A 64 12.18 3.02 29.26
CA ARG A 64 13.44 3.59 29.76
C ARG A 64 13.39 3.99 31.25
N SER A 65 12.25 4.47 31.71
CA SER A 65 12.02 4.83 33.12
C SER A 65 11.63 3.65 34.02
N GLY A 66 11.76 2.40 33.55
CA GLY A 66 11.40 1.19 34.29
C GLY A 66 9.89 0.94 34.42
N LYS A 67 9.05 1.79 33.82
CA LYS A 67 7.58 1.69 33.93
C LYS A 67 7.00 0.69 32.94
N ARG A 68 5.73 0.33 33.15
CA ARG A 68 4.95 -0.49 32.21
C ARG A 68 4.64 0.28 30.92
N TRP A 69 4.56 -0.44 29.83
CA TRP A 69 4.12 0.10 28.55
C TRP A 69 2.63 0.41 28.57
N HIS A 70 2.28 1.56 28.00
CA HIS A 70 0.90 2.00 27.80
C HIS A 70 0.61 2.22 26.31
N GLN A 71 -0.66 2.13 25.94
CA GLN A 71 -1.12 2.36 24.57
C GLN A 71 -0.63 3.71 24.00
N ALA A 72 -0.62 4.76 24.83
CA ALA A 72 -0.16 6.09 24.42
C ALA A 72 1.32 6.10 24.02
N SER A 73 2.18 5.38 24.77
CA SER A 73 3.61 5.26 24.47
C SER A 73 3.85 4.55 23.14
N ILE A 74 3.13 3.45 22.89
CA ILE A 74 3.21 2.74 21.60
C ILE A 74 2.75 3.63 20.46
N ARG A 75 1.67 4.40 20.65
CA ARG A 75 1.19 5.35 19.64
C ARG A 75 2.24 6.42 19.34
N GLY A 76 2.89 6.94 20.37
CA GLY A 76 3.98 7.91 20.21
C GLY A 76 5.16 7.36 19.40
N ILE A 77 5.55 6.11 19.65
CA ILE A 77 6.63 5.44 18.90
C ILE A 77 6.24 5.28 17.43
N LEU A 78 5.05 4.73 17.13
CA LEU A 78 4.58 4.49 15.76
C LEU A 78 4.38 5.78 14.93
N SER A 79 4.26 6.94 15.57
CA SER A 79 4.10 8.24 14.90
C SER A 79 5.37 9.09 14.88
N ASN A 80 6.46 8.63 15.48
CA ASN A 80 7.69 9.40 15.57
C ASN A 80 8.60 9.18 14.36
N LEU A 81 8.71 10.22 13.52
CA LEU A 81 9.51 10.21 12.29
C LEU A 81 11.01 10.01 12.55
N THR A 82 11.49 10.35 13.75
CA THR A 82 12.92 10.25 14.10
C THR A 82 13.48 8.84 13.91
N TYR A 83 12.66 7.80 14.06
CA TYR A 83 13.10 6.42 13.84
C TYR A 83 13.41 6.08 12.37
N THR A 84 13.02 6.94 11.43
CA THR A 84 13.42 6.82 10.02
C THR A 84 14.72 7.54 9.69
N GLY A 85 15.43 8.11 10.70
CA GLY A 85 16.62 8.90 10.50
C GLY A 85 16.35 10.36 10.13
N VAL A 86 15.13 10.85 10.27
CA VAL A 86 14.76 12.26 9.99
C VAL A 86 14.42 12.96 11.30
N LEU A 87 15.21 13.95 11.68
CA LEU A 87 14.97 14.78 12.85
C LEU A 87 13.93 15.87 12.51
N ARG A 88 13.09 16.19 13.48
CA ARG A 88 12.06 17.22 13.34
C ARG A 88 12.13 18.21 14.48
N SER A 89 12.12 19.51 14.15
CA SER A 89 11.96 20.61 15.09
C SER A 89 10.89 21.57 14.56
N GLY A 90 9.70 21.55 15.18
CA GLY A 90 8.54 22.27 14.64
C GLY A 90 8.16 21.78 13.25
N ASP A 91 8.20 22.68 12.27
CA ASP A 91 7.94 22.36 10.85
C ASP A 91 9.22 22.02 10.05
N ALA A 92 10.39 22.32 10.63
CA ALA A 92 11.66 22.00 10.01
C ALA A 92 11.98 20.50 10.12
N ARG A 93 12.57 19.95 9.05
CA ARG A 93 13.02 18.55 8.97
C ARG A 93 14.48 18.53 8.52
N SER A 94 15.26 17.63 9.10
CA SER A 94 16.63 17.37 8.63
C SER A 94 16.61 16.58 7.31
N PRO A 95 17.73 16.55 6.56
CA PRO A 95 18.02 15.48 5.62
C PRO A 95 17.98 14.10 6.31
N LEU A 96 17.92 13.05 5.53
CA LEU A 96 18.02 11.68 6.03
C LEU A 96 19.43 11.46 6.63
N LEU A 97 19.48 11.00 7.88
CA LEU A 97 20.69 10.63 8.62
C LEU A 97 20.71 9.09 8.76
N PRO A 98 21.41 8.37 7.87
CA PRO A 98 21.41 6.92 7.85
C PRO A 98 21.89 6.29 9.17
N GLU A 99 22.82 6.95 9.86
CA GLU A 99 23.37 6.53 11.15
C GLU A 99 22.34 6.53 12.29
N LEU A 100 21.23 7.26 12.14
CA LEU A 100 20.14 7.34 13.12
C LEU A 100 18.89 6.52 12.68
N GLN A 101 18.97 5.84 11.56
CA GLN A 101 17.86 5.08 11.04
C GLN A 101 17.67 3.75 11.77
N ILE A 102 16.54 3.56 12.44
CA ILE A 102 16.14 2.33 13.13
C ILE A 102 15.13 1.55 12.29
N ILE A 103 14.22 2.26 11.63
CA ILE A 103 13.09 1.70 10.87
C ILE A 103 13.21 2.16 9.41
N ASN A 104 12.94 1.23 8.48
CA ASN A 104 12.85 1.57 7.05
C ASN A 104 11.69 2.55 6.82
N PRO A 105 11.87 3.62 6.01
CA PRO A 105 10.83 4.58 5.65
C PRO A 105 9.56 3.92 5.08
N GLU A 106 9.69 2.83 4.34
CA GLU A 106 8.55 2.07 3.80
C GLU A 106 7.72 1.42 4.92
N GLN A 107 8.37 0.78 5.90
CA GLN A 107 7.69 0.19 7.04
C GLN A 107 7.00 1.26 7.89
N PHE A 108 7.63 2.43 8.06
CA PHE A 108 7.03 3.57 8.75
C PHE A 108 5.79 4.09 8.01
N LYS A 109 5.86 4.20 6.67
CA LYS A 109 4.72 4.57 5.83
C LYS A 109 3.57 3.57 5.98
N THR A 110 3.86 2.28 5.91
CA THR A 110 2.88 1.20 6.12
C THR A 110 2.21 1.34 7.49
N ALA A 111 2.98 1.57 8.56
CA ALA A 111 2.44 1.80 9.90
C ALA A 111 1.53 3.03 9.96
N SER A 112 1.91 4.12 9.31
CA SER A 112 1.11 5.35 9.21
C SER A 112 -0.22 5.12 8.47
N ASP A 113 -0.19 4.38 7.37
CA ASP A 113 -1.39 4.07 6.57
C ASP A 113 -2.35 3.16 7.33
N ILE A 114 -1.83 2.15 8.03
CA ILE A 114 -2.61 1.33 8.98
C ILE A 114 -3.25 2.21 10.06
N PHE A 115 -2.49 3.17 10.59
CA PHE A 115 -2.98 4.07 11.63
C PHE A 115 -4.14 4.93 11.13
N LYS A 116 -4.00 5.51 9.93
CA LYS A 116 -5.04 6.31 9.26
C LYS A 116 -6.28 5.48 8.94
N SER A 117 -6.09 4.26 8.42
CA SER A 117 -7.18 3.32 8.12
C SER A 117 -8.00 2.97 9.38
N ARG A 118 -7.31 2.72 10.51
CA ARG A 118 -7.97 2.41 11.79
C ARG A 118 -8.64 3.62 12.43
N ALA A 119 -8.18 4.84 12.16
CA ALA A 119 -8.76 6.07 12.69
C ALA A 119 -10.07 6.45 11.99
N LYS A 120 -10.27 6.07 10.73
CA LYS A 120 -11.51 6.32 9.99
C LYS A 120 -12.62 5.41 10.52
N LYS A 121 -13.47 5.92 11.41
CA LYS A 121 -14.62 5.21 12.01
C LYS A 121 -15.61 4.62 11.01
N HIS A 122 -15.58 5.04 9.74
CA HIS A 122 -16.54 4.69 8.69
C HIS A 122 -15.90 4.35 7.34
N SER A 123 -14.66 3.88 7.31
CA SER A 123 -14.11 3.33 6.08
C SER A 123 -14.89 2.06 5.73
N GLU A 124 -15.56 2.06 4.58
CA GLU A 124 -16.39 0.93 4.12
C GLU A 124 -15.54 -0.34 3.93
N ASN A 125 -14.26 -0.22 3.62
CA ASN A 125 -13.33 -1.32 3.43
C ASN A 125 -11.95 -1.01 4.05
N PRO A 126 -11.75 -1.31 5.33
CA PRO A 126 -10.43 -1.16 5.95
C PRO A 126 -9.46 -2.18 5.34
N THR A 127 -8.32 -1.71 4.85
CA THR A 127 -7.22 -2.56 4.36
C THR A 127 -6.60 -3.43 5.46
N VAL A 128 -6.90 -3.11 6.72
CA VAL A 128 -6.42 -3.83 7.90
C VAL A 128 -7.59 -4.34 8.71
N PRO A 129 -7.57 -5.60 9.18
CA PRO A 129 -8.65 -6.16 9.97
C PRO A 129 -8.89 -5.34 11.24
N LEU A 130 -10.15 -4.98 11.49
CA LEU A 130 -10.55 -4.28 12.72
C LEU A 130 -10.28 -5.14 13.97
N ASN A 131 -10.30 -6.45 13.83
CA ASN A 131 -10.05 -7.40 14.90
C ASN A 131 -9.14 -8.53 14.42
N THR A 132 -7.88 -8.48 14.82
CA THR A 132 -6.91 -9.56 14.56
C THR A 132 -7.06 -10.72 15.55
N ARG A 133 -7.73 -10.50 16.69
CA ARG A 133 -8.06 -11.57 17.66
C ARG A 133 -9.13 -12.49 17.08
N GLY A 134 -9.04 -13.74 17.40
CA GLY A 134 -10.06 -14.71 17.01
C GLY A 134 -9.59 -15.66 15.90
N LYS A 135 -10.27 -16.79 15.82
CA LYS A 135 -9.90 -17.92 14.96
C LYS A 135 -10.33 -17.79 13.50
N SER A 136 -11.11 -16.74 13.16
CA SER A 136 -11.66 -16.55 11.83
C SER A 136 -10.68 -15.78 10.93
N LEU A 137 -10.48 -16.27 9.72
CA LEU A 137 -9.62 -15.66 8.71
C LEU A 137 -10.22 -14.38 8.11
N LEU A 138 -11.54 -14.35 7.92
CA LEU A 138 -12.25 -13.34 7.12
C LEU A 138 -12.94 -12.26 7.97
N ALA A 139 -12.32 -11.81 9.06
CA ALA A 139 -12.94 -10.81 9.94
C ALA A 139 -12.92 -9.40 9.31
N GLY A 140 -14.08 -8.91 8.88
CA GLY A 140 -14.26 -7.51 8.45
C GLY A 140 -14.59 -7.31 6.97
N ASN A 141 -14.13 -8.16 6.07
CA ASN A 141 -14.28 -7.99 4.61
C ASN A 141 -15.37 -8.86 3.99
N VAL A 142 -16.26 -9.46 4.80
CA VAL A 142 -17.29 -10.39 4.34
C VAL A 142 -18.66 -9.75 4.44
N PHE A 143 -19.42 -9.81 3.36
CA PHE A 143 -20.73 -9.21 3.21
C PHE A 143 -21.76 -10.20 2.71
N CYS A 144 -23.02 -9.95 2.99
CA CYS A 144 -24.13 -10.72 2.47
C CYS A 144 -24.39 -10.33 1.01
N GLY A 145 -24.23 -11.24 0.06
CA GLY A 145 -24.49 -11.01 -1.36
C GLY A 145 -25.95 -10.71 -1.71
N HIS A 146 -26.88 -10.92 -0.75
CA HIS A 146 -28.31 -10.66 -0.97
C HIS A 146 -28.75 -9.26 -0.54
N CYS A 147 -28.16 -8.70 0.54
CA CYS A 147 -28.59 -7.40 1.07
C CYS A 147 -27.41 -6.43 1.30
N GLY A 148 -26.20 -6.82 0.98
CA GLY A 148 -25.01 -5.97 1.16
C GLY A 148 -24.56 -5.74 2.60
N ALA A 149 -25.33 -6.19 3.62
CA ALA A 149 -24.96 -6.01 5.01
C ALA A 149 -23.76 -6.87 5.39
N ARG A 150 -22.94 -6.40 6.33
CA ARG A 150 -21.78 -7.17 6.83
C ARG A 150 -22.21 -8.51 7.42
N LEU A 151 -21.38 -9.54 7.21
CA LEU A 151 -21.48 -10.79 7.93
C LEU A 151 -20.67 -10.67 9.23
N THR A 152 -21.33 -10.94 10.36
CA THR A 152 -20.74 -10.91 11.68
C THR A 152 -20.60 -12.30 12.25
N LEU A 153 -19.56 -12.54 13.04
CA LEU A 153 -19.36 -13.82 13.70
C LEU A 153 -20.29 -13.95 14.91
N THR A 154 -20.95 -15.09 14.98
CA THR A 154 -21.72 -15.50 16.16
C THR A 154 -21.27 -16.88 16.61
N THR A 155 -21.24 -17.08 17.92
CA THR A 155 -20.90 -18.36 18.52
C THR A 155 -22.15 -18.93 19.16
N ASN A 156 -22.68 -19.99 18.57
CA ASN A 156 -23.77 -20.77 19.16
C ASN A 156 -23.19 -22.07 19.68
N GLY A 157 -23.20 -22.26 21.00
CA GLY A 157 -22.74 -23.50 21.62
C GLY A 157 -23.90 -24.36 22.09
N ARG A 158 -23.85 -25.66 21.83
CA ARG A 158 -24.64 -26.61 22.61
C ARG A 158 -23.83 -26.96 23.86
N TYR A 159 -24.44 -26.73 25.00
CA TYR A 159 -23.93 -27.25 26.28
C TYR A 159 -24.61 -28.60 26.49
N ARG A 160 -23.84 -29.67 26.47
CA ARG A 160 -24.35 -31.00 26.81
C ARG A 160 -23.74 -31.39 28.13
N LYS A 161 -24.57 -31.50 29.17
CA LYS A 161 -24.17 -32.03 30.44
C LYS A 161 -24.09 -33.55 30.29
N ARG A 162 -22.92 -34.16 30.48
CA ARG A 162 -22.72 -35.62 30.47
C ARG A 162 -23.20 -36.21 31.78
N LYS A 163 -23.41 -37.52 31.81
CA LYS A 163 -23.85 -38.24 33.02
C LYS A 163 -22.84 -38.14 34.17
N ASP A 164 -21.57 -37.90 33.87
CA ASP A 164 -20.48 -37.68 34.80
C ASP A 164 -20.39 -36.26 35.36
N GLY A 165 -21.35 -35.37 35.02
CA GLY A 165 -21.38 -33.97 35.42
C GLY A 165 -20.50 -33.04 34.59
N SER A 166 -19.68 -33.55 33.67
CA SER A 166 -18.86 -32.75 32.79
C SER A 166 -19.73 -32.04 31.74
N ILE A 167 -19.33 -30.83 31.33
CA ILE A 167 -20.05 -30.03 30.33
C ILE A 167 -19.26 -30.09 29.03
N ASP A 168 -19.83 -30.76 28.04
CA ASP A 168 -19.31 -30.76 26.67
C ASP A 168 -19.72 -29.45 25.97
N LYS A 169 -18.72 -28.59 25.68
CA LYS A 169 -18.90 -27.33 25.01
C LYS A 169 -18.42 -27.47 23.56
N SER A 170 -19.32 -27.65 22.61
CA SER A 170 -18.97 -27.61 21.20
C SER A 170 -19.44 -26.30 20.57
N PRO A 171 -18.61 -25.24 20.58
CA PRO A 171 -18.99 -23.95 20.00
C PRO A 171 -19.05 -24.06 18.48
N ARG A 172 -20.22 -23.73 17.90
CA ARG A 172 -20.38 -23.56 16.47
C ARG A 172 -20.21 -22.08 16.11
N ILE A 173 -19.11 -21.75 15.47
CA ILE A 173 -18.84 -20.39 15.00
C ILE A 173 -19.38 -20.24 13.58
N ARG A 174 -20.22 -19.23 13.35
CA ARG A 174 -20.84 -18.95 12.05
C ARG A 174 -20.76 -17.48 11.71
N TYR A 175 -20.68 -17.20 10.44
CA TYR A 175 -20.97 -15.88 9.88
C TYR A 175 -22.46 -15.73 9.68
N VAL A 176 -23.07 -14.68 10.21
CA VAL A 176 -24.50 -14.37 10.07
C VAL A 176 -24.67 -12.96 9.52
N CYS A 177 -25.70 -12.76 8.71
CA CYS A 177 -26.02 -11.44 8.16
C CYS A 177 -26.47 -10.51 9.28
N TYR A 178 -25.74 -9.41 9.48
CA TYR A 178 -26.06 -8.39 10.50
C TYR A 178 -27.43 -7.76 10.24
N GLY A 179 -27.74 -7.40 9.00
CA GLY A 179 -29.04 -6.82 8.62
C GLY A 179 -30.21 -7.72 8.95
N LYS A 180 -30.12 -9.03 8.64
CA LYS A 180 -31.13 -10.02 8.99
C LYS A 180 -31.26 -10.23 10.50
N THR A 181 -30.11 -10.38 11.19
CA THR A 181 -30.09 -10.64 12.64
C THR A 181 -30.65 -9.47 13.44
N ARG A 182 -30.44 -8.23 12.99
CA ARG A 182 -30.94 -7.01 13.62
C ARG A 182 -32.27 -6.53 13.04
N LYS A 183 -32.88 -7.29 12.12
CA LYS A 183 -34.13 -6.91 11.42
C LYS A 183 -34.07 -5.53 10.75
N GLN A 184 -32.88 -5.17 10.24
CA GLN A 184 -32.67 -3.89 9.54
C GLN A 184 -32.95 -4.00 8.05
N THR A 185 -32.90 -5.21 7.49
CA THR A 185 -33.15 -5.50 6.08
C THR A 185 -33.95 -6.79 5.93
N ASP A 186 -34.87 -6.84 4.96
CA ASP A 186 -35.56 -8.07 4.55
C ASP A 186 -34.61 -8.92 3.71
N CYS A 187 -33.67 -9.55 4.38
CA CYS A 187 -32.68 -10.39 3.74
C CYS A 187 -33.20 -11.82 3.59
N ASN A 188 -33.36 -12.30 2.34
CA ASN A 188 -33.71 -13.67 2.02
C ASN A 188 -32.50 -14.61 1.92
N GLY A 189 -31.31 -14.15 2.30
CA GLY A 189 -30.07 -14.93 2.32
C GLY A 189 -30.11 -16.08 3.31
N GLN A 190 -29.07 -16.92 3.27
CA GLN A 190 -28.89 -18.05 4.18
C GLN A 190 -28.77 -17.57 5.63
N THR A 191 -29.30 -18.36 6.58
CA THR A 191 -29.34 -18.01 8.02
C THR A 191 -27.95 -17.87 8.62
N GLY A 192 -26.95 -18.59 8.11
CA GLY A 192 -25.57 -18.48 8.55
C GLY A 192 -24.65 -19.42 7.77
N TYR A 193 -23.38 -19.04 7.72
CA TYR A 193 -22.33 -19.80 7.04
C TYR A 193 -21.34 -20.31 8.10
N THR A 194 -20.99 -21.57 8.03
CA THR A 194 -20.02 -22.18 8.97
C THR A 194 -18.64 -21.54 8.74
N MET A 195 -18.02 -21.04 9.78
CA MET A 195 -16.76 -20.30 9.70
C MET A 195 -15.66 -21.10 9.00
N HIS A 196 -15.38 -22.32 9.47
CA HIS A 196 -14.31 -23.15 8.90
C HIS A 196 -14.52 -23.46 7.41
N LYS A 197 -15.78 -23.68 6.99
CA LYS A 197 -16.06 -23.95 5.58
C LYS A 197 -15.82 -22.72 4.72
N LEU A 198 -16.30 -21.54 5.16
CA LEU A 198 -16.14 -20.29 4.40
C LEU A 198 -14.68 -19.84 4.35
N ASP A 199 -13.99 -19.86 5.51
CA ASP A 199 -12.58 -19.52 5.60
C ASP A 199 -11.74 -20.47 4.71
N GLY A 200 -12.02 -21.78 4.73
CA GLY A 200 -11.32 -22.77 3.92
C GLY A 200 -11.48 -22.57 2.41
N ILE A 201 -12.68 -22.20 1.94
CA ILE A 201 -12.92 -21.90 0.52
C ILE A 201 -12.08 -20.70 0.08
N VAL A 202 -12.09 -19.61 0.88
CA VAL A 202 -11.31 -18.42 0.53
C VAL A 202 -9.80 -18.69 0.63
N GLU A 203 -9.35 -19.45 1.64
CA GLU A 203 -7.96 -19.86 1.75
C GLU A 203 -7.51 -20.66 0.52
N GLN A 204 -8.35 -21.56 0.01
CA GLN A 204 -8.04 -22.33 -1.20
C GLN A 204 -7.94 -21.42 -2.43
N VAL A 205 -8.84 -20.43 -2.57
CA VAL A 205 -8.76 -19.44 -3.67
C VAL A 205 -7.43 -18.69 -3.61
N ILE A 206 -7.03 -18.24 -2.43
CA ILE A 206 -5.76 -17.51 -2.24
C ILE A 206 -4.55 -18.41 -2.60
N LYS A 207 -4.55 -19.66 -2.13
CA LYS A 207 -3.48 -20.62 -2.45
C LYS A 207 -3.40 -20.91 -3.95
N ASN A 208 -4.53 -21.02 -4.63
CA ASN A 208 -4.56 -21.21 -6.08
C ASN A 208 -3.98 -19.99 -6.81
N ILE A 209 -4.29 -18.78 -6.35
CA ILE A 209 -3.69 -17.54 -6.89
C ILE A 209 -2.18 -17.55 -6.67
N PHE A 210 -1.70 -17.88 -5.48
CA PHE A 210 -0.28 -17.95 -5.17
C PHE A 210 0.44 -18.99 -6.03
N ALA A 211 -0.14 -20.18 -6.19
CA ALA A 211 0.41 -21.22 -7.05
C ALA A 211 0.49 -20.78 -8.51
N ALA A 212 -0.56 -20.13 -9.01
CA ALA A 212 -0.60 -19.59 -10.35
C ALA A 212 0.46 -18.50 -10.56
N MET A 213 0.61 -17.57 -9.61
CA MET A 213 1.59 -16.48 -9.65
C MET A 213 3.03 -16.99 -9.60
N LYS A 214 3.34 -17.99 -8.76
CA LYS A 214 4.66 -18.63 -8.72
C LYS A 214 5.04 -19.30 -10.04
N GLY A 215 4.06 -19.76 -10.81
CA GLY A 215 4.27 -20.36 -12.13
C GLY A 215 4.57 -19.34 -13.25
N ILE A 216 4.43 -18.04 -13.00
CA ILE A 216 4.59 -16.99 -14.02
C ILE A 216 5.86 -16.18 -13.71
N PRO A 217 6.91 -16.24 -14.54
CA PRO A 217 8.10 -15.42 -14.30
C PRO A 217 7.78 -13.93 -14.48
N LYS A 218 8.31 -13.11 -13.58
CA LYS A 218 8.13 -11.65 -13.56
C LYS A 218 8.40 -11.00 -14.93
N SER A 219 9.40 -11.50 -15.66
CA SER A 219 9.75 -11.04 -17.00
C SER A 219 8.60 -11.17 -18.02
N LYS A 220 7.76 -12.20 -17.91
CA LYS A 220 6.61 -12.39 -18.81
C LYS A 220 5.48 -11.39 -18.51
N ILE A 221 5.24 -11.08 -17.26
CA ILE A 221 4.21 -10.14 -16.85
C ILE A 221 4.55 -8.71 -17.33
N VAL A 222 5.81 -8.32 -17.14
CA VAL A 222 6.30 -6.99 -17.54
C VAL A 222 6.51 -6.87 -19.05
N SER A 223 6.95 -7.96 -19.72
CA SER A 223 7.34 -7.91 -21.13
C SER A 223 6.18 -7.94 -22.11
N ALA A 224 5.06 -8.59 -21.77
CA ALA A 224 4.02 -8.89 -22.77
C ALA A 224 3.21 -7.63 -23.19
N ARG A 225 2.98 -6.68 -22.30
CA ARG A 225 2.14 -5.51 -22.60
C ARG A 225 2.88 -4.19 -22.46
N TYR A 226 3.49 -3.95 -21.31
CA TYR A 226 4.05 -2.64 -20.95
C TYR A 226 5.34 -2.32 -21.70
N LYS A 227 6.18 -3.32 -21.99
CA LYS A 227 7.45 -3.10 -22.68
C LYS A 227 7.23 -2.58 -24.09
N LYS A 228 6.25 -3.13 -24.81
CA LYS A 228 5.91 -2.68 -26.15
C LYS A 228 5.30 -1.26 -26.11
N GLU A 229 4.34 -1.04 -25.23
CA GLU A 229 3.66 0.25 -25.08
C GLU A 229 4.62 1.39 -24.68
N VAL A 230 5.50 1.13 -23.71
CA VAL A 230 6.53 2.10 -23.28
C VAL A 230 7.55 2.32 -24.39
N THR A 231 7.97 1.27 -25.12
CA THR A 231 8.90 1.40 -26.24
C THR A 231 8.28 2.22 -27.37
N ASP A 232 7.03 1.94 -27.74
CA ASP A 232 6.31 2.68 -28.78
C ASP A 232 6.14 4.16 -28.41
N LYS A 233 5.83 4.47 -27.15
CA LYS A 233 5.75 5.84 -26.64
C LYS A 233 7.11 6.54 -26.64
N LYS A 234 8.18 5.86 -26.27
CA LYS A 234 9.56 6.39 -26.34
C LYS A 234 9.99 6.69 -27.79
N CYS A 235 9.67 5.81 -28.73
CA CYS A 235 9.93 6.07 -30.15
C CYS A 235 9.16 7.31 -30.65
N ARG A 236 7.87 7.39 -30.32
CA ARG A 236 7.05 8.57 -30.69
C ARG A 236 7.58 9.85 -30.08
N LEU A 237 8.01 9.83 -28.81
CA LEU A 237 8.63 10.98 -28.15
C LEU A 237 9.87 11.42 -28.92
N ALA A 238 10.81 10.51 -29.18
CA ALA A 238 12.05 10.80 -29.90
C ALA A 238 11.82 11.33 -31.32
N ASP A 239 10.81 10.82 -32.04
CA ASP A 239 10.46 11.31 -33.38
C ASP A 239 9.85 12.73 -33.34
N THR A 240 8.95 12.97 -32.38
CA THR A 240 8.36 14.29 -32.15
C THR A 240 9.40 15.32 -31.71
N GLU A 241 10.37 14.93 -30.86
CA GLU A 241 11.50 15.77 -30.46
C GLU A 241 12.37 16.17 -31.67
N LYS A 242 12.63 15.23 -32.58
CA LYS A 242 13.37 15.53 -33.84
C LYS A 242 12.62 16.51 -34.69
N GLU A 243 11.30 16.38 -34.84
CA GLU A 243 10.46 17.29 -35.59
C GLU A 243 10.43 18.68 -34.94
N TYR A 244 10.29 18.76 -33.65
CA TYR A 244 10.32 20.02 -32.90
C TYR A 244 11.67 20.74 -33.06
N ASN A 245 12.78 20.02 -32.92
CA ASN A 245 14.11 20.58 -33.06
C ASN A 245 14.36 21.09 -34.49
N LYS A 246 13.87 20.38 -35.54
CA LYS A 246 13.91 20.86 -36.93
C LYS A 246 13.08 22.13 -37.12
N ALA A 247 11.89 22.20 -36.53
CA ALA A 247 11.04 23.39 -36.61
C ALA A 247 11.71 24.56 -35.87
N LEU A 248 12.33 24.34 -34.72
CA LEU A 248 13.05 25.36 -33.97
C LEU A 248 14.28 25.89 -34.74
N GLN A 249 15.03 25.01 -35.41
CA GLN A 249 16.15 25.42 -36.28
C GLN A 249 15.67 26.30 -37.44
N LYS A 250 14.56 25.91 -38.11
CA LYS A 250 13.96 26.74 -39.19
C LYS A 250 13.52 28.10 -38.66
N LEU A 251 12.90 28.14 -37.46
CA LEU A 251 12.49 29.39 -36.83
C LEU A 251 13.69 30.31 -36.57
N ASN A 252 14.78 29.77 -36.05
CA ASN A 252 15.99 30.52 -35.76
C ASN A 252 16.65 31.07 -37.04
N LEU A 253 16.65 30.26 -38.11
CA LEU A 253 17.15 30.73 -39.43
C LEU A 253 16.30 31.88 -39.99
N LEU A 254 14.96 31.78 -39.89
CA LEU A 254 14.07 32.87 -40.34
C LEU A 254 14.23 34.12 -39.48
N LYS A 255 14.39 34.00 -38.17
CA LYS A 255 14.66 35.13 -37.28
C LYS A 255 16.00 35.81 -37.59
N ALA A 256 17.04 35.05 -37.99
CA ALA A 256 18.30 35.62 -38.47
C ALA A 256 18.12 36.35 -39.81
N GLU A 257 17.26 35.83 -40.73
CA GLU A 257 16.99 36.48 -42.00
C GLU A 257 16.20 37.78 -41.84
N VAL A 258 15.35 37.91 -40.83
CA VAL A 258 14.68 39.17 -40.46
C VAL A 258 15.70 40.29 -40.19
N ILE A 259 16.80 39.96 -39.49
CA ILE A 259 17.88 40.94 -39.20
C ILE A 259 18.50 41.44 -40.50
N LYS A 260 18.80 40.55 -41.46
CA LYS A 260 19.32 40.92 -42.77
C LYS A 260 18.32 41.74 -43.61
N CYS A 261 17.03 41.39 -43.49
CA CYS A 261 15.97 42.18 -44.16
C CYS A 261 15.88 43.60 -43.62
N LEU A 262 16.10 43.81 -42.31
CA LEU A 262 16.17 45.15 -41.70
C LEU A 262 17.39 45.94 -42.16
N GLN A 263 18.49 45.26 -42.49
CA GLN A 263 19.74 45.85 -43.01
C GLN A 263 19.69 46.13 -44.54
N GLY A 264 18.60 45.67 -45.20
CA GLY A 264 18.45 45.88 -46.66
C GLY A 264 19.20 44.83 -47.50
N GLU A 265 19.72 43.77 -46.92
CA GLU A 265 20.53 42.74 -47.58
C GLU A 265 19.74 41.49 -47.99
N SER A 266 18.44 41.40 -47.63
CA SER A 266 17.61 40.23 -47.92
C SER A 266 16.75 40.41 -49.17
N THR A 267 16.52 39.32 -49.88
CA THR A 267 15.64 39.24 -51.06
C THR A 267 14.17 39.00 -50.73
N PHE A 268 13.85 38.71 -49.45
CA PHE A 268 12.48 38.44 -49.02
C PHE A 268 11.75 39.71 -48.58
N SER A 269 10.42 39.79 -48.87
CA SER A 269 9.59 40.89 -48.35
C SER A 269 9.29 40.66 -46.84
N LYS A 270 9.08 41.76 -46.10
CA LYS A 270 8.78 41.72 -44.66
C LYS A 270 7.50 40.95 -44.38
N ASP A 271 6.50 41.04 -45.22
CA ASP A 271 5.18 40.41 -45.03
C ASP A 271 5.29 38.88 -45.14
N ILE A 272 6.01 38.37 -46.13
CA ILE A 272 6.25 36.95 -46.35
C ILE A 272 7.04 36.37 -45.17
N LEU A 273 8.08 37.04 -44.69
CA LEU A 273 8.85 36.59 -43.54
C LEU A 273 8.02 36.54 -42.27
N SER A 274 7.14 37.53 -42.04
CA SER A 274 6.27 37.55 -40.87
C SER A 274 5.25 36.42 -40.89
N GLU A 275 4.67 36.11 -42.05
CA GLU A 275 3.73 35.02 -42.25
C GLU A 275 4.40 33.65 -41.97
N LEU A 276 5.58 33.42 -42.58
CA LEU A 276 6.35 32.18 -42.37
C LEU A 276 6.78 32.00 -40.93
N ILE A 277 7.19 33.05 -40.25
CA ILE A 277 7.55 32.98 -38.83
C ILE A 277 6.34 32.63 -37.99
N ASN A 278 5.19 33.26 -38.19
CA ASN A 278 3.96 32.96 -37.45
C ASN A 278 3.50 31.50 -37.64
N ASP A 279 3.61 30.99 -38.87
CA ASP A 279 3.22 29.61 -39.16
C ASP A 279 4.16 28.59 -38.49
N ILE A 280 5.47 28.84 -38.47
CA ILE A 280 6.44 27.99 -37.81
C ILE A 280 6.32 28.10 -36.26
N GLU A 281 6.03 29.29 -35.74
CA GLU A 281 5.77 29.47 -34.28
C GLU A 281 4.52 28.71 -33.85
N LYS A 282 3.44 28.74 -34.65
CA LYS A 282 2.25 27.90 -34.37
C LYS A 282 2.58 26.42 -34.40
N ASN A 283 3.39 25.98 -35.39
CA ASN A 283 3.83 24.58 -35.48
C ASN A 283 4.71 24.19 -34.30
N CYS A 284 5.67 25.02 -33.91
CA CYS A 284 6.48 24.78 -32.70
C CYS A 284 5.62 24.68 -31.41
N SER A 285 4.64 25.59 -31.30
CA SER A 285 3.70 25.56 -30.16
C SER A 285 2.85 24.27 -30.12
N ALA A 286 2.39 23.80 -31.28
CA ALA A 286 1.63 22.56 -31.42
C ALA A 286 2.49 21.34 -31.06
N LEU A 287 3.72 21.27 -31.58
CA LEU A 287 4.67 20.20 -31.28
C LEU A 287 5.09 20.20 -29.82
N ALA A 288 5.31 21.35 -29.18
CA ALA A 288 5.61 21.45 -27.76
C ALA A 288 4.48 20.88 -26.87
N LYS A 289 3.22 21.21 -27.18
CA LYS A 289 2.06 20.66 -26.50
C LYS A 289 1.92 19.15 -26.71
N LEU A 290 2.27 18.65 -27.89
CA LEU A 290 2.26 17.21 -28.17
C LEU A 290 3.35 16.48 -27.40
N LEU A 291 4.55 17.07 -27.28
CA LEU A 291 5.64 16.54 -26.46
C LEU A 291 5.23 16.41 -25.00
N GLU A 292 4.71 17.47 -24.39
CA GLU A 292 4.23 17.47 -23.01
C GLU A 292 3.17 16.38 -22.78
N LYS A 293 2.28 16.19 -23.74
CA LYS A 293 1.26 15.13 -23.66
C LYS A 293 1.89 13.73 -23.71
N ILE A 294 2.82 13.49 -24.64
CA ILE A 294 3.49 12.18 -24.77
C ILE A 294 4.35 11.89 -23.53
N GLU A 295 5.05 12.88 -22.98
CA GLU A 295 5.84 12.74 -21.75
C GLU A 295 4.97 12.38 -20.56
N THR A 296 3.81 13.03 -20.40
CA THR A 296 2.87 12.71 -19.33
C THR A 296 2.30 11.30 -19.47
N GLU A 297 1.94 10.89 -20.69
CA GLU A 297 1.46 9.53 -20.96
C GLU A 297 2.55 8.47 -20.74
N LEU A 298 3.80 8.77 -21.09
CA LEU A 298 4.94 7.89 -20.86
C LEU A 298 5.20 7.70 -19.37
N LYS A 299 5.25 8.79 -18.60
CA LYS A 299 5.44 8.76 -17.15
C LYS A 299 4.36 7.95 -16.45
N GLN A 300 3.09 8.15 -16.83
CA GLN A 300 1.98 7.35 -16.29
C GLN A 300 2.15 5.86 -16.58
N SER A 301 2.61 5.49 -17.79
CA SER A 301 2.85 4.07 -18.12
C SER A 301 4.04 3.49 -17.37
N GLU A 302 5.10 4.25 -17.15
CA GLU A 302 6.25 3.83 -16.33
C GLU A 302 5.86 3.65 -14.86
N ASP A 303 5.09 4.58 -14.29
CA ASP A 303 4.59 4.49 -12.92
C ASP A 303 3.70 3.25 -12.71
N LEU A 304 2.79 2.97 -13.67
CA LEU A 304 1.97 1.77 -13.65
C LEU A 304 2.80 0.48 -13.73
N GLN A 305 3.88 0.47 -14.52
CA GLN A 305 4.78 -0.67 -14.61
C GLN A 305 5.52 -0.91 -13.28
N VAL A 306 5.99 0.15 -12.64
CA VAL A 306 6.65 0.07 -11.32
C VAL A 306 5.67 -0.47 -10.27
N GLU A 307 4.44 0.04 -10.25
CA GLU A 307 3.40 -0.41 -9.33
C GLU A 307 3.04 -1.89 -9.53
N LEU A 308 2.93 -2.33 -10.79
CA LEU A 308 2.69 -3.73 -11.13
C LEU A 308 3.82 -4.65 -10.65
N CYS A 309 5.07 -4.24 -10.86
CA CYS A 309 6.24 -4.96 -10.39
C CYS A 309 6.26 -5.09 -8.86
N ARG A 310 5.95 -4.00 -8.17
CA ARG A 310 5.86 -3.97 -6.71
C ARG A 310 4.77 -4.91 -6.20
N SER A 311 3.58 -4.83 -6.78
CA SER A 311 2.46 -5.70 -6.41
C SER A 311 2.76 -7.18 -6.64
N TYR A 312 3.50 -7.51 -7.72
CA TYR A 312 3.96 -8.87 -7.97
C TYR A 312 4.92 -9.35 -6.87
N ASP A 313 5.93 -8.55 -6.53
CA ASP A 313 6.91 -8.90 -5.49
C ASP A 313 6.26 -9.07 -4.12
N GLU A 314 5.28 -8.22 -3.78
CA GLU A 314 4.49 -8.35 -2.56
C GLU A 314 3.68 -9.65 -2.54
N ILE A 315 3.00 -10.01 -3.64
CA ILE A 315 2.20 -11.24 -3.72
C ILE A 315 3.11 -12.48 -3.61
N ILE A 316 4.26 -12.49 -4.25
CA ILE A 316 5.22 -13.60 -4.14
C ILE A 316 5.76 -13.72 -2.70
N SER A 317 6.11 -12.61 -2.08
CA SER A 317 6.53 -12.59 -0.67
C SER A 317 5.44 -13.15 0.25
N TRP A 318 4.19 -12.78 0.05
CA TRP A 318 3.06 -13.35 0.81
C TRP A 318 2.88 -14.84 0.53
N ALA A 319 3.05 -15.26 -0.73
CA ALA A 319 2.92 -16.66 -1.12
C ALA A 319 3.98 -17.56 -0.45
N ASP A 320 5.18 -17.04 -0.19
CA ASP A 320 6.24 -17.79 0.49
C ASP A 320 6.02 -17.87 2.00
N LEU A 321 5.44 -16.83 2.57
CA LEU A 321 5.21 -16.74 4.02
C LEU A 321 3.89 -17.36 4.46
N TYR A 322 2.89 -17.48 3.57
CA TYR A 322 1.50 -17.76 3.94
C TYR A 322 1.31 -19.07 4.71
N ASP A 323 1.92 -20.16 4.27
CA ASP A 323 1.69 -21.47 4.88
C ASP A 323 2.29 -21.55 6.30
N SER A 324 3.43 -20.91 6.55
CA SER A 324 4.08 -20.85 7.87
C SER A 324 3.57 -19.70 8.76
N ALA A 325 2.76 -18.78 8.21
CA ALA A 325 2.33 -17.59 8.89
C ALA A 325 1.33 -17.89 10.03
N SER A 326 1.38 -17.07 11.09
CA SER A 326 0.36 -17.05 12.14
C SER A 326 -1.01 -16.66 11.58
N ILE A 327 -2.09 -17.01 12.29
CA ILE A 327 -3.45 -16.63 11.86
C ILE A 327 -3.63 -15.12 11.74
N GLU A 328 -2.93 -14.34 12.55
CA GLU A 328 -2.91 -12.88 12.48
C GLU A 328 -2.22 -12.39 11.19
N ALA A 329 -1.07 -12.95 10.86
CA ALA A 329 -0.36 -12.61 9.63
C ALA A 329 -1.16 -13.04 8.39
N LYS A 330 -1.77 -14.23 8.40
CA LYS A 330 -2.70 -14.67 7.34
C LYS A 330 -3.86 -13.68 7.14
N LYS A 331 -4.44 -13.16 8.23
CA LYS A 331 -5.49 -12.13 8.15
C LYS A 331 -5.00 -10.83 7.50
N MET A 332 -3.79 -10.42 7.82
CA MET A 332 -3.19 -9.23 7.19
C MET A 332 -3.03 -9.43 5.69
N ILE A 333 -2.47 -10.57 5.29
CA ILE A 333 -2.31 -10.94 3.87
C ILE A 333 -3.67 -10.96 3.16
N VAL A 334 -4.68 -11.64 3.74
CA VAL A 334 -6.03 -11.71 3.17
C VAL A 334 -6.66 -10.33 2.98
N ASN A 335 -6.52 -9.44 3.97
CA ASN A 335 -7.06 -8.08 3.84
C ASN A 335 -6.26 -7.21 2.86
N SER A 336 -4.96 -7.43 2.74
CA SER A 336 -4.16 -6.74 1.72
C SER A 336 -4.53 -7.20 0.31
N MET A 337 -4.89 -8.47 0.13
CA MET A 337 -5.28 -9.03 -1.16
C MET A 337 -6.74 -8.74 -1.51
N ILE A 338 -7.66 -8.89 -0.56
CA ILE A 338 -9.11 -8.92 -0.80
C ILE A 338 -9.76 -7.67 -0.25
N LYS A 339 -10.41 -6.91 -1.14
CA LYS A 339 -11.20 -5.73 -0.81
C LYS A 339 -12.56 -6.10 -0.23
N ARG A 340 -13.26 -7.06 -0.87
CA ARG A 340 -14.62 -7.42 -0.51
C ARG A 340 -14.94 -8.86 -0.89
N ILE A 341 -15.69 -9.55 -0.05
CA ILE A 341 -16.26 -10.88 -0.33
C ILE A 341 -17.76 -10.82 -0.12
N ASP A 342 -18.53 -10.98 -1.18
CA ASP A 342 -19.98 -11.14 -1.11
C ASP A 342 -20.32 -12.62 -1.10
N VAL A 343 -21.03 -13.06 -0.06
CA VAL A 343 -21.38 -14.47 0.16
C VAL A 343 -22.86 -14.70 -0.15
N PHE A 344 -23.12 -15.60 -1.07
CA PHE A 344 -24.46 -16.02 -1.49
C PHE A 344 -24.82 -17.39 -0.90
N ARG A 345 -26.07 -17.83 -1.13
CA ARG A 345 -26.52 -19.17 -0.71
C ARG A 345 -25.62 -20.27 -1.29
N GLY A 346 -25.45 -21.36 -0.54
CA GLY A 346 -24.63 -22.48 -0.97
C GLY A 346 -23.12 -22.22 -1.01
N TYR A 347 -22.64 -21.15 -0.32
CA TYR A 347 -21.25 -20.71 -0.30
C TYR A 347 -20.73 -20.21 -1.65
N LYS A 348 -21.61 -19.75 -2.55
CA LYS A 348 -21.14 -19.04 -3.74
C LYS A 348 -20.55 -17.70 -3.34
N LEU A 349 -19.37 -17.37 -3.87
CA LEU A 349 -18.63 -16.17 -3.52
C LEU A 349 -18.43 -15.27 -4.72
N LYS A 350 -18.53 -13.96 -4.49
CA LYS A 350 -18.00 -12.95 -5.38
C LYS A 350 -16.89 -12.23 -4.63
N ILE A 351 -15.66 -12.32 -5.10
CA ILE A 351 -14.49 -11.76 -4.45
C ILE A 351 -13.99 -10.58 -5.29
N GLU A 352 -13.85 -9.42 -4.65
CA GLU A 352 -13.23 -8.23 -5.21
C GLU A 352 -11.84 -8.08 -4.57
N PHE A 353 -10.80 -8.01 -5.40
CA PHE A 353 -9.42 -7.88 -4.95
C PHE A 353 -8.97 -6.42 -4.90
N ASN A 354 -7.95 -6.10 -4.12
CA ASN A 354 -7.35 -4.77 -4.04
C ASN A 354 -6.46 -4.42 -5.24
N PHE A 355 -6.15 -5.41 -6.06
CA PHE A 355 -5.37 -5.28 -7.29
C PHE A 355 -6.07 -6.02 -8.43
N ASP A 356 -5.81 -5.60 -9.64
CA ASP A 356 -6.39 -6.26 -10.81
C ASP A 356 -5.63 -7.55 -11.11
N ILE A 357 -6.16 -8.67 -10.63
CA ILE A 357 -5.60 -10.01 -10.87
C ILE A 357 -5.46 -10.29 -12.37
N LYS A 358 -6.36 -9.78 -13.20
CA LYS A 358 -6.33 -10.02 -14.65
C LYS A 358 -5.06 -9.48 -15.31
N GLN A 359 -4.45 -8.43 -14.75
CA GLN A 359 -3.21 -7.87 -15.25
C GLN A 359 -2.04 -8.86 -15.20
N PHE A 360 -2.05 -9.78 -14.23
CA PHE A 360 -1.00 -10.80 -14.09
C PHE A 360 -1.18 -11.99 -15.03
N PHE A 361 -2.40 -12.20 -15.55
CA PHE A 361 -2.75 -13.35 -16.39
C PHE A 361 -3.03 -12.97 -17.84
N LEU A 362 -2.90 -11.69 -18.23
CA LEU A 362 -3.06 -11.23 -19.62
C LEU A 362 -1.93 -11.79 -20.50
N GLY A 363 -2.31 -12.61 -21.47
CA GLY A 363 -1.39 -13.27 -22.40
C GLY A 363 -1.12 -14.74 -22.08
N ILE A 364 -1.80 -15.31 -21.10
CA ILE A 364 -1.81 -16.74 -20.82
C ILE A 364 -3.21 -17.24 -21.21
N ASP A 365 -3.29 -18.08 -22.24
CA ASP A 365 -4.53 -18.73 -22.74
C ASP A 365 -5.11 -19.76 -21.73
N ARG A 366 -5.07 -19.45 -20.44
CA ARG A 366 -5.71 -20.21 -19.40
C ARG A 366 -6.79 -19.33 -18.78
N GLU A 367 -8.04 -19.57 -19.13
CA GLU A 367 -9.16 -19.19 -18.28
C GLU A 367 -8.93 -19.83 -16.91
N ILE A 368 -8.52 -19.02 -15.94
CA ILE A 368 -8.53 -19.44 -14.54
C ILE A 368 -9.98 -19.34 -14.10
N THR A 369 -10.76 -20.34 -14.49
CA THR A 369 -12.06 -20.59 -13.90
C THR A 369 -11.82 -21.05 -12.47
N PHE A 370 -12.03 -20.16 -11.52
CA PHE A 370 -12.17 -20.56 -10.13
C PHE A 370 -13.50 -21.33 -10.04
N ASP A 371 -13.44 -22.65 -10.16
CA ASP A 371 -14.61 -23.50 -9.97
C ASP A 371 -15.00 -23.41 -8.49
N MET A 372 -16.00 -22.55 -8.21
CA MET A 372 -16.43 -22.19 -6.87
C MET A 372 -17.59 -23.08 -6.38
N THR A 373 -17.68 -24.30 -6.93
CA THR A 373 -18.63 -25.32 -6.48
C THR A 373 -17.91 -26.35 -5.63
N ALA A 374 -18.03 -26.24 -4.33
CA ALA A 374 -17.78 -27.32 -3.36
C ALA A 374 -18.94 -27.44 -2.38
#